data_33150afe518da6d4290bbee2e357cc09
#
_entry.id   33150afe518da6d4290bbee2e357cc09
#
_cell.length_a   1.000
_cell.length_b   1.000
_cell.length_c   1.000
_cell.angle_alpha   90.00
_cell.angle_beta   90.00
_cell.angle_gamma   90.00
#
_symmetry.space_group_name_H-M   'P 1'
#
loop_
_entity.id
_entity.type
_entity.pdbx_description
1 polymer ?
#
loop_
_entity_poly.entity_id
_entity_poly.type
_entity_poly.pdbx_seq_one_letter_code
_entity_poly.pdbx_strand_id
1 'polypeptide(L)'
;HHTIDGVNKLRTAINELHERKSYKVYTEVLLGIEISCADKNHVVGIFENDQEVIKKIKQWLEENLLSVEEGTYETSIKVLEFIKSINGIGYLAHLNSSYMIENNFLNGAYKKKLFSKEVLQVIGLSDYNKIGSIKEYIKHFRVEDINIVIDNDAHDIDTIADKVFWVKGIKPKYSMIKEALNDYDISVSFEKEEAAQQYIKGIYIKNREGGFLKGKGNDDFCLTFSKALNCLIGGRGTGKSTVLELLEYGLSQRCDKEEKLDFICSHGNTWILYEYQGEEFLIEMLMPVKTNPDDNILRCFGYNPTDMYGYQYHFKKEAVREYAFKNYFKISKVMHKDDQWYLEPVTDKRKMINRFFDVRYSVNDLVNTASDKRINSFIYNTR
;
A
#
# COMPACT_ATOMS: atom_id res chain seq x y z
N HIS A 1 -0.64 -4.23 -36.76
CA HIS A 1 -0.01 -5.41 -36.19
C HIS A 1 -1.00 -6.26 -35.42
N HIS A 2 -1.57 -7.25 -36.10
CA HIS A 2 -2.58 -8.12 -35.52
C HIS A 2 -2.00 -9.33 -34.77
N THR A 3 -0.73 -9.32 -34.44
CA THR A 3 -0.09 -10.46 -33.80
C THR A 3 0.22 -10.18 -32.33
N ILE A 4 -0.11 -11.15 -31.50
CA ILE A 4 0.24 -11.19 -30.09
C ILE A 4 1.75 -11.44 -29.85
N ASP A 5 2.52 -11.62 -30.92
CA ASP A 5 3.92 -12.03 -30.89
C ASP A 5 4.80 -11.04 -30.14
N GLY A 6 4.54 -9.74 -30.26
CA GLY A 6 5.27 -8.70 -29.53
C GLY A 6 5.10 -8.82 -28.01
N VAL A 7 3.86 -9.03 -27.56
CA VAL A 7 3.54 -9.21 -26.14
C VAL A 7 4.21 -10.49 -25.60
N ASN A 8 4.13 -11.59 -26.36
CA ASN A 8 4.73 -12.86 -25.97
C ASN A 8 6.27 -12.78 -25.90
N LYS A 9 6.92 -12.12 -26.88
CA LYS A 9 8.37 -11.88 -26.86
C LYS A 9 8.80 -11.05 -25.64
N LEU A 10 8.07 -9.98 -25.33
CA LEU A 10 8.35 -9.14 -24.17
C LEU A 10 8.19 -9.91 -22.84
N ARG A 11 7.13 -10.70 -22.71
CA ARG A 11 6.92 -11.58 -21.55
C ARG A 11 8.03 -12.61 -21.39
N THR A 12 8.45 -13.24 -22.49
CA THR A 12 9.57 -14.20 -22.47
C THR A 12 10.84 -13.52 -21.98
N ALA A 13 11.18 -12.34 -22.53
CA ALA A 13 12.36 -11.59 -22.10
C ALA A 13 12.32 -11.20 -20.61
N ILE A 14 11.16 -10.78 -20.10
CA ILE A 14 10.99 -10.44 -18.67
C ILE A 14 11.16 -11.69 -17.79
N ASN A 15 10.56 -12.83 -18.19
CA ASN A 15 10.73 -14.08 -17.46
C ASN A 15 12.19 -14.55 -17.42
N GLU A 16 12.90 -14.45 -18.53
CA GLU A 16 14.34 -14.76 -18.58
C GLU A 16 15.17 -13.85 -17.66
N LEU A 17 14.82 -12.56 -17.54
CA LEU A 17 15.47 -11.64 -16.62
C LEU A 17 15.20 -12.00 -15.16
N HIS A 18 13.97 -12.43 -14.83
CA HIS A 18 13.61 -12.90 -13.50
C HIS A 18 14.36 -14.19 -13.12
N GLU A 19 14.48 -15.16 -14.05
CA GLU A 19 15.23 -16.40 -13.85
C GLU A 19 16.71 -16.15 -13.59
N ARG A 20 17.31 -15.17 -14.25
CA ARG A 20 18.71 -14.78 -14.05
C ARG A 20 18.98 -14.12 -12.70
N LYS A 21 17.98 -13.96 -11.83
CA LYS A 21 18.05 -13.31 -10.50
C LYS A 21 18.67 -11.91 -10.49
N SER A 22 18.85 -11.29 -11.65
CA SER A 22 19.52 -10.00 -11.77
C SER A 22 18.64 -8.81 -11.41
N TYR A 23 17.30 -8.99 -11.39
CA TYR A 23 16.36 -7.94 -11.08
C TYR A 23 15.25 -8.45 -10.15
N LYS A 24 15.06 -7.76 -9.01
CA LYS A 24 13.93 -7.99 -8.07
C LYS A 24 12.66 -7.24 -8.47
N VAL A 25 12.52 -6.86 -9.74
CA VAL A 25 11.37 -6.08 -10.20
C VAL A 25 10.32 -7.04 -10.77
N TYR A 26 9.17 -7.08 -10.13
CA TYR A 26 8.00 -7.79 -10.65
C TYR A 26 7.34 -6.88 -11.69
N THR A 27 7.52 -7.21 -12.96
CA THR A 27 6.87 -6.51 -14.08
C THR A 27 5.83 -7.43 -14.70
N GLU A 28 4.59 -6.97 -14.80
CA GLU A 28 3.51 -7.64 -15.52
C GLU A 28 3.24 -6.91 -16.82
N VAL A 29 3.14 -7.65 -17.93
CA VAL A 29 2.77 -7.12 -19.25
C VAL A 29 1.33 -7.50 -19.54
N LEU A 30 0.47 -6.50 -19.63
CA LEU A 30 -0.93 -6.69 -19.95
C LEU A 30 -1.15 -6.75 -21.45
N LEU A 31 -2.20 -7.46 -21.85
CA LEU A 31 -2.67 -7.48 -23.22
C LEU A 31 -3.41 -6.17 -23.50
N GLY A 32 -3.01 -5.45 -24.54
CA GLY A 32 -3.64 -4.20 -24.94
C GLY A 32 -3.78 -4.10 -26.45
N ILE A 33 -4.72 -3.26 -26.87
CA ILE A 33 -4.95 -2.89 -28.27
C ILE A 33 -5.34 -1.42 -28.34
N GLU A 34 -4.81 -0.70 -29.33
CA GLU A 34 -5.26 0.63 -29.70
C GLU A 34 -5.96 0.58 -31.04
N ILE A 35 -7.13 1.20 -31.13
CA ILE A 35 -7.99 1.21 -32.34
C ILE A 35 -8.32 2.63 -32.71
N SER A 36 -7.98 3.03 -33.95
CA SER A 36 -8.42 4.27 -34.57
C SER A 36 -9.87 4.13 -35.03
N CYS A 37 -10.76 4.96 -34.52
CA CYS A 37 -12.20 4.90 -34.73
C CYS A 37 -12.68 5.84 -35.84
N ALA A 38 -13.84 5.57 -36.43
CA ALA A 38 -14.44 6.38 -37.49
C ALA A 38 -14.71 7.84 -37.09
N ASP A 39 -14.91 8.09 -35.79
CA ASP A 39 -15.12 9.41 -35.22
C ASP A 39 -13.82 10.13 -34.84
N LYS A 40 -12.69 9.70 -35.40
CA LYS A 40 -11.35 10.28 -35.23
C LYS A 40 -10.82 10.27 -33.81
N ASN A 41 -11.32 9.41 -32.95
CA ASN A 41 -10.77 9.12 -31.64
C ASN A 41 -9.95 7.83 -31.67
N HIS A 42 -9.00 7.72 -30.77
CA HIS A 42 -8.32 6.46 -30.50
C HIS A 42 -8.87 5.85 -29.21
N VAL A 43 -9.16 4.58 -29.26
CA VAL A 43 -9.64 3.80 -28.11
C VAL A 43 -8.63 2.75 -27.77
N VAL A 44 -8.16 2.75 -26.53
CA VAL A 44 -7.32 1.69 -26.01
C VAL A 44 -8.16 0.73 -25.18
N GLY A 45 -7.98 -0.55 -25.44
CA GLY A 45 -8.52 -1.64 -24.64
C GLY A 45 -7.41 -2.39 -23.94
N ILE A 46 -7.55 -2.62 -22.63
CA ILE A 46 -6.64 -3.45 -21.82
C ILE A 46 -7.42 -4.66 -21.34
N PHE A 47 -6.81 -5.84 -21.41
CA PHE A 47 -7.48 -7.11 -21.17
C PHE A 47 -6.66 -8.04 -20.29
N GLU A 48 -7.35 -8.96 -19.64
CA GLU A 48 -6.71 -10.13 -19.07
C GLU A 48 -6.10 -11.00 -20.16
N ASN A 49 -4.96 -11.62 -19.87
CA ASN A 49 -4.28 -12.49 -20.82
C ASN A 49 -4.95 -13.89 -20.85
N ASP A 50 -6.11 -13.96 -21.44
CA ASP A 50 -6.92 -15.16 -21.58
C ASP A 50 -7.10 -15.52 -23.06
N GLN A 51 -7.04 -16.81 -23.40
CA GLN A 51 -7.13 -17.28 -24.79
C GLN A 51 -8.50 -17.03 -25.43
N GLU A 52 -9.58 -17.11 -24.67
CA GLU A 52 -10.91 -16.81 -25.15
C GLU A 52 -11.09 -15.31 -25.41
N VAL A 53 -10.51 -14.46 -24.58
CA VAL A 53 -10.48 -13.01 -24.80
C VAL A 53 -9.71 -12.67 -26.07
N ILE A 54 -8.54 -13.28 -26.26
CA ILE A 54 -7.72 -13.09 -27.48
C ILE A 54 -8.50 -13.53 -28.74
N LYS A 55 -9.19 -14.66 -28.67
CA LYS A 55 -10.01 -15.16 -29.80
C LYS A 55 -11.12 -14.18 -30.18
N LYS A 56 -11.82 -13.63 -29.16
CA LYS A 56 -12.88 -12.64 -29.37
C LYS A 56 -12.34 -11.34 -29.97
N ILE A 57 -11.18 -10.88 -29.53
CA ILE A 57 -10.52 -9.70 -30.08
C ILE A 57 -10.15 -9.92 -31.53
N LYS A 58 -9.56 -11.08 -31.89
CA LYS A 58 -9.18 -11.41 -33.25
C LYS A 58 -10.41 -11.47 -34.18
N GLN A 59 -11.46 -12.14 -33.72
CA GLN A 59 -12.71 -12.22 -34.49
C GLN A 59 -13.30 -10.84 -34.74
N TRP A 60 -13.36 -9.98 -33.70
CA TRP A 60 -13.91 -8.64 -33.86
C TRP A 60 -13.08 -7.79 -34.82
N LEU A 61 -11.74 -7.91 -34.77
CA LEU A 61 -10.85 -7.21 -35.71
C LEU A 61 -11.05 -7.69 -37.15
N GLU A 62 -11.19 -9.00 -37.40
CA GLU A 62 -11.45 -9.55 -38.72
C GLU A 62 -12.77 -9.03 -39.32
N GLU A 63 -13.78 -8.81 -38.48
CA GLU A 63 -15.11 -8.37 -38.90
C GLU A 63 -15.19 -6.83 -39.08
N ASN A 64 -14.43 -6.03 -38.31
CA ASN A 64 -14.65 -4.58 -38.18
C ASN A 64 -13.46 -3.70 -38.56
N LEU A 65 -12.30 -4.26 -38.86
CA LEU A 65 -11.14 -3.47 -39.24
C LEU A 65 -11.12 -3.23 -40.75
N LEU A 66 -10.89 -1.97 -41.16
CA LEU A 66 -10.66 -1.61 -42.57
C LEU A 66 -9.23 -1.96 -42.99
N SER A 67 -8.27 -1.39 -42.26
CA SER A 67 -6.85 -1.69 -42.38
C SER A 67 -6.13 -1.34 -41.09
N VAL A 68 -4.84 -1.70 -40.96
CA VAL A 68 -4.02 -1.32 -39.83
C VAL A 68 -3.82 0.20 -39.78
N GLU A 69 -3.79 0.85 -40.91
CA GLU A 69 -3.52 2.28 -41.06
C GLU A 69 -4.78 3.14 -40.91
N GLU A 70 -5.89 2.65 -41.44
CA GLU A 70 -7.18 3.36 -41.44
C GLU A 70 -8.02 3.10 -40.18
N GLY A 71 -7.72 2.02 -39.44
CA GLY A 71 -8.45 1.64 -38.23
C GLY A 71 -9.77 0.93 -38.54
N THR A 72 -10.85 1.29 -37.85
CA THR A 72 -12.17 0.69 -37.98
C THR A 72 -13.22 1.68 -38.53
N TYR A 73 -14.25 1.17 -39.19
CA TYR A 73 -15.44 1.94 -39.54
C TYR A 73 -16.40 2.15 -38.38
N GLU A 74 -16.14 1.49 -37.25
CA GLU A 74 -16.93 1.66 -36.02
C GLU A 74 -16.55 2.92 -35.24
N THR A 75 -17.51 3.46 -34.50
CA THR A 75 -17.33 4.61 -33.63
C THR A 75 -16.68 4.24 -32.30
N SER A 76 -16.07 5.21 -31.60
CA SER A 76 -15.52 5.00 -30.26
C SER A 76 -16.52 4.37 -29.30
N ILE A 77 -17.81 4.75 -29.38
CA ILE A 77 -18.87 4.17 -28.54
C ILE A 77 -18.97 2.66 -28.76
N LYS A 78 -18.97 2.24 -30.03
CA LYS A 78 -19.10 0.81 -30.39
C LYS A 78 -17.88 0.00 -29.97
N VAL A 79 -16.70 0.58 -30.16
CA VAL A 79 -15.44 -0.05 -29.72
C VAL A 79 -15.40 -0.19 -28.18
N LEU A 80 -15.81 0.84 -27.45
CA LEU A 80 -15.90 0.78 -25.98
C LEU A 80 -16.95 -0.25 -25.50
N GLU A 81 -18.12 -0.30 -26.16
CA GLU A 81 -19.15 -1.32 -25.89
C GLU A 81 -18.59 -2.73 -26.11
N PHE A 82 -17.84 -2.96 -27.20
CA PHE A 82 -17.18 -4.24 -27.46
C PHE A 82 -16.17 -4.59 -26.36
N ILE A 83 -15.24 -3.68 -26.03
CA ILE A 83 -14.24 -3.90 -25.00
C ILE A 83 -14.91 -4.27 -23.67
N LYS A 84 -15.96 -3.56 -23.29
CA LYS A 84 -16.75 -3.83 -22.08
C LYS A 84 -17.42 -5.20 -22.13
N SER A 85 -17.93 -5.63 -23.30
CA SER A 85 -18.62 -6.93 -23.48
C SER A 85 -17.71 -8.13 -23.20
N ILE A 86 -16.41 -7.98 -23.41
CA ILE A 86 -15.39 -8.99 -23.13
C ILE A 86 -14.62 -8.72 -21.83
N ASN A 87 -15.21 -7.94 -20.94
CA ASN A 87 -14.67 -7.61 -19.60
C ASN A 87 -13.34 -6.82 -19.61
N GLY A 88 -13.02 -6.12 -20.71
CA GLY A 88 -11.86 -5.26 -20.85
C GLY A 88 -12.03 -3.91 -20.16
N ILE A 89 -10.92 -3.22 -19.96
CA ILE A 89 -10.85 -1.81 -19.55
C ILE A 89 -10.67 -1.00 -20.82
N GLY A 90 -11.68 -0.19 -21.19
CA GLY A 90 -11.64 0.68 -22.36
C GLY A 90 -11.52 2.14 -21.99
N TYR A 91 -10.68 2.89 -22.71
CA TYR A 91 -10.57 4.32 -22.52
C TYR A 91 -10.26 5.07 -23.84
N LEU A 92 -10.62 6.35 -23.90
CA LEU A 92 -10.17 7.24 -24.97
C LEU A 92 -8.71 7.60 -24.75
N ALA A 93 -7.84 7.28 -25.69
CA ALA A 93 -6.40 7.53 -25.60
C ALA A 93 -6.09 9.01 -25.83
N HIS A 94 -5.03 9.51 -25.21
CA HIS A 94 -4.44 10.86 -25.36
C HIS A 94 -5.48 11.96 -25.67
N LEU A 95 -6.60 11.97 -24.94
CA LEU A 95 -7.76 12.82 -25.20
C LEU A 95 -7.40 14.31 -25.30
N ASN A 96 -6.39 14.78 -24.56
CA ASN A 96 -5.94 16.17 -24.57
C ASN A 96 -5.38 16.65 -25.91
N SER A 97 -4.98 15.74 -26.80
CA SER A 97 -4.51 16.00 -28.16
C SER A 97 -5.41 15.40 -29.24
N SER A 98 -6.62 14.97 -28.85
CA SER A 98 -7.56 14.37 -29.80
C SER A 98 -8.17 15.41 -30.74
N TYR A 99 -8.46 14.97 -31.96
CA TYR A 99 -9.13 15.80 -32.98
C TYR A 99 -10.48 16.33 -32.48
N MET A 100 -11.17 15.58 -31.62
CA MET A 100 -12.44 15.99 -31.01
C MET A 100 -12.29 17.24 -30.12
N ILE A 101 -11.19 17.35 -29.39
CA ILE A 101 -10.93 18.51 -28.53
C ILE A 101 -10.45 19.71 -29.37
N GLU A 102 -9.51 19.47 -30.28
CA GLU A 102 -8.88 20.53 -31.04
C GLU A 102 -9.82 21.16 -32.07
N ASN A 103 -10.60 20.38 -32.76
CA ASN A 103 -11.42 20.81 -33.88
C ASN A 103 -12.92 20.83 -33.64
N ASN A 104 -13.38 20.50 -32.44
CA ASN A 104 -14.78 20.43 -32.06
C ASN A 104 -15.65 19.66 -33.09
N PHE A 105 -15.12 18.62 -33.67
CA PHE A 105 -15.64 17.87 -34.80
C PHE A 105 -17.00 17.21 -34.53
N LEU A 106 -17.22 16.67 -33.32
CA LEU A 106 -18.41 15.92 -32.96
C LEU A 106 -19.50 16.85 -32.38
N ASN A 107 -20.76 16.56 -32.69
CA ASN A 107 -21.88 17.31 -32.13
C ASN A 107 -22.09 17.00 -30.64
N GLY A 108 -22.78 17.94 -29.95
CA GLY A 108 -22.97 17.86 -28.49
C GLY A 108 -23.77 16.64 -28.03
N ALA A 109 -24.74 16.16 -28.82
CA ALA A 109 -25.54 14.99 -28.47
C ALA A 109 -24.67 13.71 -28.50
N TYR A 110 -23.80 13.57 -29.49
CA TYR A 110 -22.87 12.48 -29.56
C TYR A 110 -21.85 12.50 -28.41
N LYS A 111 -21.26 13.68 -28.14
CA LYS A 111 -20.36 13.85 -26.99
C LYS A 111 -21.01 13.49 -25.67
N LYS A 112 -22.26 13.92 -25.47
CA LYS A 112 -23.03 13.57 -24.27
C LYS A 112 -23.23 12.07 -24.12
N LYS A 113 -23.48 11.34 -25.21
CA LYS A 113 -23.58 9.89 -25.22
C LYS A 113 -22.21 9.22 -24.97
N LEU A 114 -21.15 9.70 -25.64
CA LEU A 114 -19.80 9.16 -25.51
C LEU A 114 -19.28 9.30 -24.08
N PHE A 115 -19.45 10.50 -23.47
CA PHE A 115 -18.99 10.73 -22.09
C PHE A 115 -19.96 10.21 -21.01
N SER A 116 -21.08 9.56 -21.37
CA SER A 116 -21.95 8.97 -20.37
C SER A 116 -21.24 7.91 -19.55
N LYS A 117 -21.61 7.76 -18.28
CA LYS A 117 -21.00 6.81 -17.35
C LYS A 117 -21.14 5.34 -17.82
N GLU A 118 -22.20 5.05 -18.56
CA GLU A 118 -22.48 3.72 -19.12
C GLU A 118 -21.48 3.34 -20.22
N VAL A 119 -21.00 4.32 -20.98
CA VAL A 119 -20.11 4.13 -22.13
C VAL A 119 -18.64 4.31 -21.70
N LEU A 120 -18.31 5.42 -21.04
CA LEU A 120 -16.94 5.80 -20.76
C LEU A 120 -16.71 6.04 -19.27
N GLN A 121 -15.83 5.24 -18.68
CA GLN A 121 -15.44 5.38 -17.27
C GLN A 121 -14.03 5.94 -17.09
N VAL A 122 -13.17 5.77 -18.09
CA VAL A 122 -11.75 6.13 -18.03
C VAL A 122 -11.36 6.89 -19.28
N ILE A 123 -10.49 7.88 -19.14
CA ILE A 123 -9.82 8.59 -20.24
C ILE A 123 -8.30 8.57 -20.04
N GLY A 124 -7.57 8.52 -21.15
CA GLY A 124 -6.12 8.66 -21.19
C GLY A 124 -5.71 10.10 -21.53
N LEU A 125 -4.76 10.62 -20.78
CA LEU A 125 -4.12 11.91 -21.07
C LEU A 125 -2.62 11.75 -21.23
N SER A 126 -2.03 12.42 -22.20
CA SER A 126 -0.59 12.43 -22.41
C SER A 126 0.13 13.60 -21.75
N ASP A 127 -0.60 14.49 -21.06
CA ASP A 127 -0.07 15.66 -20.36
C ASP A 127 -0.78 15.90 -19.05
N TYR A 128 -0.03 15.80 -17.93
CA TYR A 128 -0.53 16.04 -16.57
C TYR A 128 -1.13 17.44 -16.39
N ASN A 129 -0.56 18.45 -17.07
CA ASN A 129 -1.02 19.84 -16.93
C ASN A 129 -2.41 20.06 -17.54
N LYS A 130 -2.88 19.14 -18.36
CA LYS A 130 -4.21 19.21 -19.00
C LYS A 130 -5.34 18.57 -18.19
N ILE A 131 -5.04 17.89 -17.08
CA ILE A 131 -6.03 17.21 -16.25
C ILE A 131 -7.19 18.15 -15.87
N GLY A 132 -6.87 19.34 -15.35
CA GLY A 132 -7.88 20.30 -14.93
C GLY A 132 -8.77 20.79 -16.09
N SER A 133 -8.17 21.19 -17.20
CA SER A 133 -8.90 21.71 -18.37
C SER A 133 -9.78 20.64 -19.04
N ILE A 134 -9.31 19.39 -19.09
CA ILE A 134 -10.10 18.29 -19.65
C ILE A 134 -11.25 17.90 -18.73
N LYS A 135 -11.04 17.87 -17.41
CA LYS A 135 -12.13 17.66 -16.43
C LYS A 135 -13.24 18.72 -16.61
N GLU A 136 -12.88 19.99 -16.70
CA GLU A 136 -13.82 21.08 -16.94
C GLU A 136 -14.54 20.93 -18.28
N TYR A 137 -13.85 20.54 -19.35
CA TYR A 137 -14.47 20.27 -20.65
C TYR A 137 -15.53 19.15 -20.54
N ILE A 138 -15.20 18.05 -19.85
CA ILE A 138 -16.10 16.89 -19.73
C ILE A 138 -17.34 17.22 -18.88
N LYS A 139 -17.22 18.09 -17.87
CA LYS A 139 -18.37 18.55 -17.07
C LYS A 139 -19.50 19.20 -17.88
N HIS A 140 -19.24 19.66 -19.08
CA HIS A 140 -20.29 20.12 -19.99
C HIS A 140 -21.19 18.98 -20.52
N PHE A 141 -20.73 17.73 -20.44
CA PHE A 141 -21.42 16.58 -21.01
C PHE A 141 -21.87 15.55 -19.95
N ARG A 142 -21.23 15.51 -18.78
CA ARG A 142 -21.59 14.65 -17.65
C ARG A 142 -21.36 15.34 -16.31
N VAL A 143 -22.16 14.98 -15.31
CA VAL A 143 -22.07 15.54 -13.95
C VAL A 143 -21.02 14.82 -13.11
N GLU A 144 -20.95 13.50 -13.22
CA GLU A 144 -20.02 12.68 -12.45
C GLU A 144 -18.59 12.84 -12.94
N ASP A 145 -17.65 12.70 -12.01
CA ASP A 145 -16.23 12.67 -12.35
C ASP A 145 -15.89 11.47 -13.23
N ILE A 146 -14.82 11.61 -14.00
CA ILE A 146 -14.28 10.57 -14.86
C ILE A 146 -12.88 10.19 -14.38
N ASN A 147 -12.58 8.90 -14.41
CA ASN A 147 -11.26 8.40 -14.07
C ASN A 147 -10.26 8.79 -15.16
N ILE A 148 -9.06 9.17 -14.73
CA ILE A 148 -7.98 9.57 -15.64
C ILE A 148 -6.81 8.62 -15.49
N VAL A 149 -6.23 8.20 -16.58
CA VAL A 149 -4.95 7.49 -16.61
C VAL A 149 -3.95 8.29 -17.44
N ILE A 150 -2.67 8.15 -17.17
CA ILE A 150 -1.64 8.76 -18.00
C ILE A 150 -1.28 7.78 -19.11
N ASP A 151 -1.43 8.26 -20.33
CA ASP A 151 -1.16 7.56 -21.56
C ASP A 151 0.16 8.09 -22.13
N ASN A 152 1.20 7.29 -22.04
CA ASN A 152 2.54 7.75 -22.42
C ASN A 152 2.71 7.88 -23.93
N ASP A 153 1.99 7.06 -24.71
CA ASP A 153 2.10 7.01 -26.19
C ASP A 153 3.56 6.95 -26.66
N ALA A 154 4.34 6.06 -26.03
CA ALA A 154 5.77 5.93 -26.29
C ALA A 154 6.02 5.19 -27.61
N HIS A 155 6.75 5.82 -28.50
CA HIS A 155 7.18 5.22 -29.78
C HIS A 155 8.59 4.64 -29.71
N ASP A 156 9.38 4.98 -28.68
CA ASP A 156 10.73 4.50 -28.44
C ASP A 156 10.85 3.85 -27.06
N ILE A 157 11.78 2.87 -26.95
CA ILE A 157 12.03 2.17 -25.69
C ILE A 157 12.50 3.13 -24.59
N ASP A 158 13.28 4.12 -24.95
CA ASP A 158 13.86 5.09 -24.01
C ASP A 158 12.79 6.00 -23.37
N THR A 159 11.65 6.16 -24.01
CA THR A 159 10.53 7.01 -23.54
C THR A 159 9.40 6.27 -22.84
N ILE A 160 9.46 4.94 -22.73
CA ILE A 160 8.39 4.11 -22.12
C ILE A 160 8.04 4.54 -20.68
N ALA A 161 9.02 5.02 -19.92
CA ALA A 161 8.85 5.40 -18.51
C ALA A 161 8.73 6.90 -18.26
N ASP A 162 8.66 7.73 -19.30
CA ASP A 162 8.66 9.19 -19.15
C ASP A 162 7.39 9.70 -18.49
N LYS A 163 6.29 9.02 -18.71
CA LYS A 163 4.99 9.37 -18.14
C LYS A 163 4.40 8.17 -17.47
N VAL A 164 4.16 8.27 -16.18
CA VAL A 164 3.65 7.17 -15.35
C VAL A 164 2.59 7.69 -14.39
N PHE A 165 1.73 6.82 -13.96
CA PHE A 165 0.86 7.05 -12.82
C PHE A 165 0.97 5.88 -11.83
N TRP A 166 0.56 6.11 -10.63
CA TRP A 166 0.73 5.15 -9.53
C TRP A 166 -0.59 4.50 -9.22
N VAL A 167 -0.55 3.18 -9.07
CA VAL A 167 -1.73 2.38 -8.72
C VAL A 167 -1.44 1.61 -7.44
N LYS A 168 -2.32 1.76 -6.46
CA LYS A 168 -2.24 1.05 -5.19
C LYS A 168 -2.70 -0.39 -5.36
N GLY A 169 -1.85 -1.33 -4.97
CA GLY A 169 -2.18 -2.75 -5.07
C GLY A 169 -1.10 -3.64 -4.47
N ILE A 170 -1.42 -4.91 -4.26
CA ILE A 170 -0.51 -5.88 -3.62
C ILE A 170 0.34 -6.60 -4.68
N LYS A 171 -0.26 -6.96 -5.79
CA LYS A 171 0.41 -7.69 -6.89
C LYS A 171 0.03 -7.06 -8.23
N PRO A 172 1.00 -6.83 -9.14
CA PRO A 172 0.72 -6.30 -10.46
C PRO A 172 -0.02 -7.35 -11.29
N LYS A 173 -1.33 -7.19 -11.41
CA LYS A 173 -2.21 -8.05 -12.21
C LYS A 173 -3.31 -7.22 -12.84
N TYR A 174 -3.93 -7.74 -13.90
CA TYR A 174 -5.07 -7.10 -14.54
C TYR A 174 -6.22 -6.80 -13.56
N SER A 175 -6.58 -7.76 -12.70
CA SER A 175 -7.63 -7.59 -11.70
C SER A 175 -7.34 -6.42 -10.73
N MET A 176 -6.08 -6.24 -10.32
CA MET A 176 -5.68 -5.13 -9.45
C MET A 176 -5.94 -3.76 -10.10
N ILE A 177 -5.60 -3.60 -11.39
CA ILE A 177 -5.86 -2.34 -12.10
C ILE A 177 -7.37 -2.09 -12.20
N LYS A 178 -8.15 -3.12 -12.47
CA LYS A 178 -9.60 -3.02 -12.56
C LYS A 178 -10.22 -2.61 -11.22
N GLU A 179 -9.78 -3.21 -10.12
CA GLU A 179 -10.19 -2.84 -8.77
C GLU A 179 -9.79 -1.40 -8.44
N ALA A 180 -8.55 -1.02 -8.75
CA ALA A 180 -8.07 0.34 -8.52
C ALA A 180 -8.84 1.40 -9.33
N LEU A 181 -9.27 1.10 -10.54
CA LEU A 181 -10.12 2.00 -11.33
C LEU A 181 -11.56 2.08 -10.81
N ASN A 182 -12.06 1.05 -10.12
CA ASN A 182 -13.34 1.10 -9.43
C ASN A 182 -13.27 1.98 -8.15
N ASP A 183 -12.15 1.92 -7.43
CA ASP A 183 -11.87 2.69 -6.21
C ASP A 183 -10.88 3.83 -6.50
N TYR A 184 -11.10 4.54 -7.60
CA TYR A 184 -10.15 5.45 -8.23
C TYR A 184 -9.54 6.47 -7.28
N ASP A 185 -10.36 7.19 -6.53
CA ASP A 185 -9.93 8.32 -5.70
C ASP A 185 -8.94 7.94 -4.59
N ILE A 186 -8.93 6.68 -4.18
CA ILE A 186 -8.05 6.16 -3.13
C ILE A 186 -6.96 5.22 -3.65
N SER A 187 -7.02 4.87 -4.93
CA SER A 187 -6.16 3.84 -5.51
C SER A 187 -5.28 4.34 -6.65
N VAL A 188 -5.56 5.50 -7.23
CA VAL A 188 -4.79 6.07 -8.34
C VAL A 188 -4.20 7.42 -7.92
N SER A 189 -2.90 7.61 -8.19
CA SER A 189 -2.20 8.86 -7.92
C SER A 189 -1.29 9.23 -9.10
N PHE A 190 -1.13 10.52 -9.36
CA PHE A 190 -0.18 11.06 -10.35
C PHE A 190 1.14 11.46 -9.71
N GLU A 191 1.20 11.47 -8.39
CA GLU A 191 2.42 11.70 -7.62
C GLU A 191 2.82 10.39 -6.96
N LYS A 192 4.13 10.16 -6.89
CA LYS A 192 4.64 9.01 -6.14
C LYS A 192 4.36 9.22 -4.68
N GLU A 193 3.47 8.41 -4.13
CA GLU A 193 3.33 8.38 -2.66
C GLU A 193 4.65 7.95 -2.04
N GLU A 194 5.15 8.75 -1.11
CA GLU A 194 6.29 8.35 -0.31
C GLU A 194 5.88 7.15 0.53
N ALA A 195 6.61 6.06 0.38
CA ALA A 195 6.41 4.89 1.22
C ALA A 195 6.58 5.30 2.68
N ALA A 196 5.73 4.78 3.56
CA ALA A 196 5.89 4.99 5.00
C ALA A 196 7.34 4.76 5.40
N GLN A 197 7.97 5.77 6.00
CA GLN A 197 9.38 5.71 6.41
C GLN A 197 9.58 4.78 7.61
N GLN A 198 8.50 4.38 8.24
CA GLN A 198 8.51 3.46 9.37
C GLN A 198 7.22 2.63 9.43
N TYR A 199 7.35 1.35 9.71
CA TYR A 199 6.22 0.45 9.92
C TYR A 199 6.64 -0.83 10.64
N ILE A 200 5.65 -1.46 11.30
CA ILE A 200 5.84 -2.77 11.93
C ILE A 200 5.72 -3.84 10.84
N LYS A 201 6.74 -4.67 10.68
CA LYS A 201 6.72 -5.80 9.73
C LYS A 201 6.04 -7.03 10.30
N GLY A 202 6.18 -7.23 11.61
CA GLY A 202 5.55 -8.36 12.28
C GLY A 202 5.81 -8.39 13.78
N ILE A 203 5.04 -9.23 14.46
CA ILE A 203 5.21 -9.59 15.85
C ILE A 203 5.25 -11.12 16.00
N TYR A 204 6.17 -11.61 16.79
CA TYR A 204 6.27 -13.01 17.16
C TYR A 204 6.28 -13.12 18.68
N ILE A 205 5.44 -14.01 19.23
CA ILE A 205 5.30 -14.21 20.66
C ILE A 205 5.48 -15.71 20.94
N LYS A 206 6.49 -16.04 21.73
CA LYS A 206 6.71 -17.41 22.14
C LYS A 206 5.57 -17.86 23.06
N ASN A 207 5.01 -19.02 22.78
CA ASN A 207 3.95 -19.56 23.63
C ASN A 207 4.46 -19.76 25.06
N ARG A 208 3.62 -19.39 26.02
CA ARG A 208 3.86 -19.54 27.44
C ARG A 208 2.58 -20.00 28.14
N GLU A 209 2.71 -20.88 29.12
CA GLU A 209 1.60 -21.25 29.99
C GLU A 209 1.05 -20.00 30.70
N GLY A 210 -0.28 -19.81 30.65
CA GLY A 210 -0.93 -18.59 31.14
C GLY A 210 -0.96 -17.40 30.18
N GLY A 211 -0.21 -17.44 29.07
CA GLY A 211 -0.28 -16.42 28.02
C GLY A 211 -1.60 -16.53 27.22
N PHE A 212 -2.17 -15.37 26.89
CA PHE A 212 -3.46 -15.33 26.16
C PHE A 212 -3.30 -15.53 24.65
N LEU A 213 -2.27 -14.91 24.03
CA LEU A 213 -2.02 -15.05 22.60
C LEU A 213 -1.23 -16.33 22.31
N LYS A 214 -1.83 -17.18 21.48
CA LYS A 214 -1.25 -18.44 21.03
C LYS A 214 -1.53 -18.67 19.56
N GLY A 215 -0.65 -19.38 18.89
CA GLY A 215 -0.85 -19.88 17.54
C GLY A 215 -1.84 -21.06 17.51
N LYS A 216 -2.05 -21.60 16.32
CA LYS A 216 -2.92 -22.75 16.11
C LYS A 216 -2.32 -23.97 16.82
N GLY A 217 -3.15 -24.69 17.61
CA GLY A 217 -2.69 -25.89 18.31
C GLY A 217 -1.75 -25.63 19.51
N ASN A 218 -1.78 -24.45 20.11
CA ASN A 218 -0.88 -24.02 21.20
C ASN A 218 0.56 -23.68 20.73
N ASP A 219 0.77 -23.46 19.46
CA ASP A 219 2.05 -23.00 18.92
C ASP A 219 2.35 -21.54 19.30
N ASP A 220 3.53 -21.08 18.92
CA ASP A 220 3.91 -19.67 19.02
C ASP A 220 3.00 -18.78 18.16
N PHE A 221 2.70 -17.57 18.62
CA PHE A 221 1.88 -16.62 17.88
C PHE A 221 2.75 -15.80 16.93
N CYS A 222 2.34 -15.69 15.67
CA CYS A 222 3.01 -14.86 14.68
C CYS A 222 1.99 -14.08 13.86
N LEU A 223 2.24 -12.78 13.67
CA LEU A 223 1.42 -11.91 12.83
C LEU A 223 2.32 -11.00 12.02
N THR A 224 2.09 -10.93 10.72
CA THR A 224 2.80 -10.03 9.81
C THR A 224 1.90 -8.88 9.37
N PHE A 225 2.52 -7.72 9.11
CA PHE A 225 1.83 -6.49 8.70
C PHE A 225 2.32 -6.01 7.34
N SER A 226 1.46 -5.32 6.62
CA SER A 226 1.83 -4.60 5.39
C SER A 226 2.28 -3.17 5.70
N LYS A 227 2.95 -2.51 4.74
CA LYS A 227 3.28 -1.08 4.84
C LYS A 227 2.05 -0.17 4.85
N ALA A 228 0.94 -0.65 4.32
CA ALA A 228 -0.33 0.08 4.25
C ALA A 228 -1.14 -0.07 5.55
N LEU A 229 -2.40 0.37 5.52
CA LEU A 229 -3.32 0.19 6.64
C LEU A 229 -3.53 -1.29 6.95
N ASN A 230 -3.37 -1.65 8.23
CA ASN A 230 -3.66 -2.99 8.74
C ASN A 230 -4.88 -2.91 9.68
N CYS A 231 -5.87 -3.76 9.46
CA CYS A 231 -7.07 -3.84 10.26
C CYS A 231 -7.15 -5.17 11.01
N LEU A 232 -7.24 -5.12 12.35
CA LEU A 232 -7.49 -6.30 13.17
C LEU A 232 -9.00 -6.48 13.33
N ILE A 233 -9.58 -7.48 12.69
CA ILE A 233 -11.01 -7.77 12.70
C ILE A 233 -11.28 -9.06 13.49
N GLY A 234 -12.33 -9.05 14.30
CA GLY A 234 -12.75 -10.22 15.07
C GLY A 234 -13.71 -9.86 16.21
N GLY A 235 -14.34 -10.86 16.81
CA GLY A 235 -15.25 -10.70 17.94
C GLY A 235 -14.58 -10.20 19.22
N ARG A 236 -15.39 -10.04 20.28
CA ARG A 236 -14.88 -9.72 21.62
C ARG A 236 -14.04 -10.90 22.15
N GLY A 237 -12.91 -10.60 22.80
CA GLY A 237 -12.05 -11.63 23.42
C GLY A 237 -11.12 -12.37 22.44
N THR A 238 -10.98 -11.92 21.18
CA THR A 238 -10.10 -12.57 20.19
C THR A 238 -8.65 -12.07 20.19
N GLY A 239 -8.24 -11.26 21.16
CA GLY A 239 -6.84 -10.82 21.31
C GLY A 239 -6.43 -9.58 20.54
N LYS A 240 -7.34 -8.88 19.83
CA LYS A 240 -7.01 -7.67 19.06
C LYS A 240 -6.35 -6.60 19.92
N SER A 241 -6.97 -6.24 21.04
CA SER A 241 -6.42 -5.25 21.98
C SER A 241 -5.10 -5.72 22.58
N THR A 242 -4.95 -7.01 22.85
CA THR A 242 -3.73 -7.60 23.39
C THR A 242 -2.55 -7.45 22.42
N VAL A 243 -2.78 -7.68 21.11
CA VAL A 243 -1.74 -7.44 20.09
C VAL A 243 -1.33 -5.98 20.07
N LEU A 244 -2.29 -5.05 20.08
CA LEU A 244 -2.01 -3.62 20.10
C LEU A 244 -1.26 -3.19 21.37
N GLU A 245 -1.63 -3.70 22.52
CA GLU A 245 -0.98 -3.41 23.80
C GLU A 245 0.47 -3.92 23.85
N LEU A 246 0.73 -5.12 23.32
CA LEU A 246 2.08 -5.66 23.19
C LEU A 246 2.93 -4.85 22.21
N LEU A 247 2.37 -4.43 21.09
CA LEU A 247 3.05 -3.55 20.13
C LEU A 247 3.33 -2.18 20.75
N GLU A 248 2.34 -1.56 21.37
CA GLU A 248 2.49 -0.26 22.04
C GLU A 248 3.58 -0.33 23.12
N TYR A 249 3.53 -1.34 23.97
CA TYR A 249 4.53 -1.52 25.02
C TYR A 249 5.93 -1.79 24.45
N GLY A 250 6.04 -2.68 23.48
CA GLY A 250 7.33 -3.01 22.86
C GLY A 250 7.99 -1.83 22.18
N LEU A 251 7.20 -1.00 21.53
CA LEU A 251 7.68 0.16 20.80
C LEU A 251 7.90 1.40 21.69
N SER A 252 7.01 1.66 22.66
CA SER A 252 7.09 2.84 23.54
C SER A 252 7.77 2.58 24.88
N GLN A 253 7.74 1.33 25.33
CA GLN A 253 8.19 0.88 26.67
C GLN A 253 7.49 1.61 27.79
N ARG A 254 6.22 1.91 27.58
CA ARG A 254 5.36 2.60 28.54
C ARG A 254 4.13 1.77 28.82
N CYS A 255 3.72 1.80 30.05
CA CYS A 255 2.46 1.23 30.50
C CYS A 255 1.83 2.17 31.54
N ASP A 256 0.53 2.36 31.43
CA ASP A 256 -0.20 3.32 32.28
C ASP A 256 -0.88 2.66 33.49
N LYS A 257 -0.94 1.31 33.52
CA LYS A 257 -1.59 0.54 34.56
C LYS A 257 -0.80 -0.70 34.93
N GLU A 258 -0.83 -1.04 36.20
CA GLU A 258 -0.16 -2.20 36.76
C GLU A 258 -0.73 -3.50 36.20
N GLU A 259 -2.07 -3.63 36.18
CA GLU A 259 -2.75 -4.83 35.68
C GLU A 259 -2.46 -5.08 34.18
N LYS A 260 -2.31 -3.99 33.42
CA LYS A 260 -1.93 -4.09 32.01
C LYS A 260 -0.50 -4.60 31.87
N LEU A 261 0.42 -4.12 32.70
CA LEU A 261 1.81 -4.57 32.68
C LEU A 261 1.92 -6.05 33.10
N ASP A 262 1.21 -6.46 34.14
CA ASP A 262 1.19 -7.86 34.60
C ASP A 262 0.62 -8.78 33.51
N PHE A 263 -0.44 -8.34 32.84
CA PHE A 263 -1.02 -9.07 31.71
C PHE A 263 -0.04 -9.16 30.51
N ILE A 264 0.65 -8.08 30.15
CA ILE A 264 1.69 -8.10 29.12
C ILE A 264 2.78 -9.12 29.49
N CYS A 265 3.26 -9.09 30.72
CA CYS A 265 4.31 -9.98 31.23
C CYS A 265 3.86 -11.45 31.39
N SER A 266 2.57 -11.73 31.38
CA SER A 266 2.06 -13.11 31.36
C SER A 266 2.35 -13.84 30.06
N HIS A 267 2.63 -13.12 28.98
CA HIS A 267 3.01 -13.69 27.69
C HIS A 267 4.47 -14.15 27.68
N GLY A 268 4.84 -14.95 26.70
CA GLY A 268 6.22 -15.36 26.47
C GLY A 268 7.06 -14.23 25.86
N ASN A 269 8.34 -14.51 25.68
CA ASN A 269 9.22 -13.57 25.00
C ASN A 269 8.62 -13.13 23.67
N THR A 270 8.72 -11.85 23.40
CA THR A 270 8.08 -11.22 22.25
C THR A 270 9.12 -10.50 21.41
N TRP A 271 9.04 -10.67 20.11
CA TRP A 271 9.89 -10.00 19.13
C TRP A 271 9.03 -9.19 18.18
N ILE A 272 9.45 -7.95 17.90
CA ILE A 272 8.82 -7.06 16.94
C ILE A 272 9.85 -6.74 15.87
N LEU A 273 9.54 -7.06 14.62
CA LEU A 273 10.33 -6.65 13.49
C LEU A 273 9.79 -5.30 12.98
N TYR A 274 10.65 -4.30 12.99
CA TYR A 274 10.31 -2.91 12.71
C TYR A 274 11.21 -2.34 11.63
N GLU A 275 10.66 -1.68 10.64
CA GLU A 275 11.41 -0.93 9.63
C GLU A 275 11.36 0.55 9.95
N TYR A 276 12.52 1.19 9.96
CA TYR A 276 12.70 2.61 10.19
C TYR A 276 13.69 3.17 9.18
N GLN A 277 13.25 4.11 8.33
CA GLN A 277 14.08 4.76 7.31
C GLN A 277 14.82 3.77 6.38
N GLY A 278 14.17 2.68 6.02
CA GLY A 278 14.75 1.64 5.15
C GLY A 278 15.68 0.65 5.84
N GLU A 279 15.89 0.79 7.16
CA GLU A 279 16.66 -0.15 7.98
C GLU A 279 15.72 -1.00 8.84
N GLU A 280 16.06 -2.28 9.00
CA GLU A 280 15.28 -3.21 9.81
C GLU A 280 15.85 -3.34 11.21
N PHE A 281 14.97 -3.32 12.20
CA PHE A 281 15.30 -3.49 13.61
C PHE A 281 14.47 -4.60 14.24
N LEU A 282 15.14 -5.46 15.01
CA LEU A 282 14.50 -6.45 15.87
C LEU A 282 14.46 -5.92 17.29
N ILE A 283 13.25 -5.75 17.82
CA ILE A 283 13.00 -5.36 19.20
C ILE A 283 12.61 -6.62 19.96
N GLU A 284 13.40 -7.00 20.96
CA GLU A 284 13.19 -8.17 21.78
C GLU A 284 12.71 -7.76 23.17
N MET A 285 11.57 -8.24 23.57
CA MET A 285 11.06 -8.16 24.93
C MET A 285 11.23 -9.52 25.59
N LEU A 286 12.19 -9.63 26.49
CA LEU A 286 12.40 -10.85 27.29
C LEU A 286 11.50 -10.79 28.51
N MET A 287 10.46 -11.61 28.53
CA MET A 287 9.50 -11.61 29.61
C MET A 287 10.04 -12.37 30.83
N PRO A 288 9.98 -11.79 32.05
CA PRO A 288 10.46 -12.44 33.26
C PRO A 288 9.67 -13.73 33.54
N VAL A 289 10.37 -14.75 34.05
CA VAL A 289 9.77 -16.02 34.45
C VAL A 289 9.58 -15.99 35.96
N LYS A 290 8.37 -16.28 36.43
CA LYS A 290 8.09 -16.46 37.87
C LYS A 290 8.74 -17.76 38.38
N THR A 291 10.05 -17.76 38.54
CA THR A 291 10.78 -18.91 39.10
C THR A 291 11.00 -18.78 40.63
N ASN A 292 10.82 -17.56 41.16
CA ASN A 292 11.04 -17.28 42.58
C ASN A 292 9.87 -16.45 43.11
N PRO A 293 9.26 -16.82 44.25
CA PRO A 293 8.18 -16.04 44.87
C PRO A 293 8.54 -14.57 45.16
N ASP A 294 9.82 -14.29 45.33
CA ASP A 294 10.33 -12.95 45.54
C ASP A 294 10.56 -12.13 44.25
N ASP A 295 10.54 -12.79 43.07
CA ASP A 295 10.62 -12.12 41.78
C ASP A 295 9.22 -11.68 41.32
N ASN A 296 8.73 -10.64 41.94
CA ASN A 296 7.55 -9.95 41.44
C ASN A 296 7.87 -9.38 40.04
N ILE A 297 7.07 -9.78 39.03
CA ILE A 297 7.17 -9.28 37.65
C ILE A 297 7.25 -7.75 37.62
N LEU A 298 6.44 -7.09 38.44
CA LEU A 298 6.40 -5.64 38.56
C LEU A 298 7.73 -5.05 39.05
N ARG A 299 8.45 -5.75 39.93
CA ARG A 299 9.78 -5.34 40.39
C ARG A 299 10.81 -5.42 39.26
N CYS A 300 10.75 -6.45 38.43
CA CYS A 300 11.63 -6.59 37.27
C CYS A 300 11.45 -5.45 36.28
N PHE A 301 10.22 -4.96 36.09
CA PHE A 301 9.92 -3.80 35.26
C PHE A 301 9.93 -2.47 36.00
N GLY A 302 10.44 -2.46 37.21
CA GLY A 302 10.71 -1.23 37.95
C GLY A 302 9.52 -0.67 38.70
N TYR A 303 8.42 -1.40 38.80
CA TYR A 303 7.33 -1.06 39.66
C TYR A 303 7.59 -1.63 41.06
N ASN A 304 7.69 -0.76 42.04
CA ASN A 304 7.75 -1.15 43.45
C ASN A 304 6.65 -0.40 44.21
N PRO A 305 5.57 -1.07 44.63
CA PRO A 305 4.42 -0.41 45.27
C PRO A 305 4.76 0.24 46.60
N THR A 306 5.82 -0.23 47.24
CA THR A 306 6.34 0.34 48.50
C THR A 306 7.84 0.34 48.48
N ASP A 307 8.45 1.45 48.91
CA ASP A 307 9.88 1.51 49.19
C ASP A 307 10.20 0.97 50.60
N MET A 308 11.49 0.95 50.94
CA MET A 308 11.94 0.47 52.26
C MET A 308 11.46 1.36 53.43
N TYR A 309 10.91 2.55 53.13
CA TYR A 309 10.36 3.49 54.12
C TYR A 309 8.84 3.45 54.20
N GLY A 310 8.20 2.56 53.43
CA GLY A 310 6.75 2.39 53.43
C GLY A 310 5.99 3.40 52.53
N TYR A 311 6.70 4.21 51.76
CA TYR A 311 6.04 5.11 50.80
C TYR A 311 5.55 4.34 49.60
N GLN A 312 4.26 4.50 49.27
CA GLN A 312 3.72 3.95 48.04
C GLN A 312 4.25 4.74 46.86
N TYR A 313 4.92 4.03 45.94
CA TYR A 313 5.22 4.58 44.63
C TYR A 313 3.97 4.48 43.75
N HIS A 314 3.45 5.62 43.35
CA HIS A 314 2.45 5.65 42.31
C HIS A 314 3.07 5.15 41.01
N PHE A 315 2.36 4.28 40.29
CA PHE A 315 2.77 3.85 38.97
C PHE A 315 2.86 5.09 38.05
N LYS A 316 4.05 5.45 37.66
CA LYS A 316 4.25 6.60 36.80
C LYS A 316 4.02 6.18 35.35
N LYS A 317 3.27 6.98 34.61
CA LYS A 317 3.08 6.84 33.16
C LYS A 317 4.38 7.02 32.34
N GLU A 318 5.52 6.81 32.95
CA GLU A 318 6.83 7.04 32.38
C GLU A 318 7.47 5.74 31.90
N ALA A 319 8.58 5.85 31.20
CA ALA A 319 9.35 4.72 30.70
C ALA A 319 9.69 3.71 31.81
N VAL A 320 9.80 2.45 31.42
CA VAL A 320 10.28 1.36 32.25
C VAL A 320 11.59 1.74 32.93
N ARG A 321 11.76 1.36 34.21
CA ARG A 321 13.00 1.65 34.94
C ARG A 321 14.23 1.14 34.20
N GLU A 322 15.33 1.82 34.42
CA GLU A 322 16.62 1.56 33.76
C GLU A 322 17.06 0.09 33.87
N TYR A 323 16.82 -0.53 35.01
CA TYR A 323 17.15 -1.94 35.21
C TYR A 323 16.39 -2.86 34.25
N ALA A 324 15.07 -2.73 34.17
CA ALA A 324 14.25 -3.54 33.28
C ALA A 324 14.58 -3.26 31.80
N PHE A 325 14.74 -1.99 31.47
CA PHE A 325 15.16 -1.58 30.14
C PHE A 325 16.53 -2.16 29.73
N LYS A 326 17.48 -2.16 30.65
CA LYS A 326 18.82 -2.71 30.39
C LYS A 326 18.80 -4.23 30.18
N ASN A 327 18.02 -4.95 30.97
CA ASN A 327 18.13 -6.41 31.05
C ASN A 327 17.05 -7.15 30.24
N TYR A 328 15.85 -6.57 30.05
CA TYR A 328 14.72 -7.24 29.41
C TYR A 328 14.36 -6.72 28.02
N PHE A 329 14.97 -5.61 27.59
CA PHE A 329 14.80 -5.09 26.25
C PHE A 329 16.12 -5.13 25.48
N LYS A 330 16.05 -5.66 24.27
CA LYS A 330 17.17 -5.57 23.34
C LYS A 330 16.66 -4.98 22.03
N ILE A 331 17.48 -4.23 21.37
CA ILE A 331 17.26 -3.71 20.04
C ILE A 331 18.50 -4.06 19.23
N SER A 332 18.27 -4.70 18.09
CA SER A 332 19.36 -5.03 17.17
C SER A 332 18.96 -4.59 15.77
N LYS A 333 19.91 -4.05 15.03
CA LYS A 333 19.77 -3.84 13.60
C LYS A 333 19.89 -5.18 12.89
N VAL A 334 18.96 -5.43 11.96
CA VAL A 334 18.99 -6.66 11.13
C VAL A 334 19.84 -6.38 9.92
N MET A 335 20.92 -7.13 9.78
CA MET A 335 21.86 -7.03 8.67
C MET A 335 21.76 -8.27 7.80
N HIS A 336 21.86 -8.10 6.49
CA HIS A 336 21.89 -9.19 5.53
C HIS A 336 23.20 -9.15 4.74
N LYS A 337 23.97 -10.22 4.82
CA LYS A 337 25.22 -10.36 4.09
C LYS A 337 25.42 -11.82 3.69
N ASP A 338 25.80 -12.07 2.44
CA ASP A 338 26.10 -13.39 1.90
C ASP A 338 25.00 -14.44 2.16
N ASP A 339 23.72 -14.05 1.93
CA ASP A 339 22.50 -14.84 2.19
C ASP A 339 22.31 -15.26 3.66
N GLN A 340 23.03 -14.64 4.59
CA GLN A 340 22.87 -14.85 6.03
C GLN A 340 22.36 -13.59 6.73
N TRP A 341 21.58 -13.81 7.78
CA TRP A 341 21.03 -12.74 8.64
C TRP A 341 21.90 -12.60 9.88
N TYR A 342 22.27 -11.37 10.21
CA TYR A 342 23.02 -11.01 11.41
C TYR A 342 22.27 -9.98 12.22
N LEU A 343 22.42 -10.05 13.54
CA LEU A 343 21.89 -9.06 14.46
C LEU A 343 23.04 -8.23 15.03
N GLU A 344 23.05 -6.95 14.73
CA GLU A 344 23.99 -6.00 15.30
C GLU A 344 23.32 -5.27 16.46
N PRO A 345 23.77 -5.48 17.72
CA PRO A 345 23.17 -4.85 18.89
C PRO A 345 23.28 -3.32 18.85
N VAL A 346 22.19 -2.63 19.11
CA VAL A 346 22.15 -1.18 19.26
C VAL A 346 22.67 -0.79 20.64
N THR A 347 23.73 -0.01 20.68
CA THR A 347 24.42 0.39 21.92
C THR A 347 23.54 1.32 22.76
N ASP A 348 22.97 2.37 22.14
CA ASP A 348 22.08 3.32 22.79
C ASP A 348 20.62 3.04 22.45
N LYS A 349 20.05 2.05 23.11
CA LYS A 349 18.66 1.64 22.93
C LYS A 349 17.65 2.76 23.18
N ARG A 350 17.92 3.62 24.18
CA ARG A 350 17.00 4.69 24.56
C ARG A 350 16.92 5.78 23.49
N LYS A 351 18.07 6.14 22.93
CA LYS A 351 18.12 7.06 21.79
C LYS A 351 17.39 6.50 20.57
N MET A 352 17.51 5.18 20.33
CA MET A 352 16.83 4.54 19.21
C MET A 352 15.31 4.51 19.42
N ILE A 353 14.82 4.15 20.60
CA ILE A 353 13.38 4.19 20.91
C ILE A 353 12.83 5.61 20.78
N ASN A 354 13.56 6.61 21.24
CA ASN A 354 13.13 8.00 21.07
C ASN A 354 13.08 8.41 19.59
N ARG A 355 13.96 7.90 18.74
CA ARG A 355 13.90 8.11 17.29
C ARG A 355 12.68 7.45 16.65
N PHE A 356 12.32 6.23 17.07
CA PHE A 356 11.14 5.55 16.57
C PHE A 356 9.84 6.30 16.91
N PHE A 357 9.83 7.03 18.05
CA PHE A 357 8.66 7.73 18.58
C PHE A 357 9.00 9.16 19.02
N ASP A 358 9.56 9.94 18.10
CA ASP A 358 10.00 11.31 18.40
C ASP A 358 8.84 12.28 18.69
N VAL A 359 7.62 11.95 18.22
CA VAL A 359 6.45 12.79 18.43
C VAL A 359 5.43 12.08 19.31
N ARG A 360 5.24 12.59 20.54
CA ARG A 360 4.30 12.05 21.53
C ARG A 360 3.17 13.03 21.75
N TYR A 361 2.07 12.79 21.08
CA TYR A 361 0.84 13.54 21.30
C TYR A 361 -0.17 12.66 22.02
N SER A 362 -0.65 13.11 23.17
CA SER A 362 -1.90 12.57 23.72
C SER A 362 -3.07 13.13 22.90
N VAL A 363 -4.22 12.44 22.95
CA VAL A 363 -5.45 12.97 22.32
C VAL A 363 -5.79 14.36 22.86
N ASN A 364 -5.52 14.61 24.17
CA ASN A 364 -5.68 15.92 24.78
C ASN A 364 -4.72 16.96 24.22
N ASP A 365 -3.47 16.59 23.92
CA ASP A 365 -2.52 17.49 23.30
C ASP A 365 -2.96 17.84 21.88
N LEU A 366 -3.48 16.88 21.13
CA LEU A 366 -4.03 17.10 19.79
C LEU A 366 -5.27 18.00 19.82
N VAL A 367 -6.19 17.78 20.75
CA VAL A 367 -7.40 18.59 20.91
C VAL A 367 -7.05 20.02 21.37
N ASN A 368 -6.12 20.17 22.32
CA ASN A 368 -5.71 21.49 22.83
C ASN A 368 -4.83 22.27 21.84
N THR A 369 -4.14 21.60 20.93
CA THR A 369 -3.32 22.22 19.88
C THR A 369 -4.11 22.48 18.59
N ALA A 370 -5.36 21.99 18.49
CA ALA A 370 -6.23 22.24 17.34
C ALA A 370 -6.49 23.73 17.08
N SER A 371 -6.38 24.58 18.10
CA SER A 371 -6.53 26.03 18.00
C SER A 371 -5.25 26.78 17.62
N ASP A 372 -4.08 26.14 17.64
CA ASP A 372 -2.79 26.76 17.38
C ASP A 372 -2.14 26.32 16.09
N LYS A 373 -1.36 27.23 15.46
CA LYS A 373 -0.56 26.98 14.25
C LYS A 373 0.39 25.75 14.33
N ARG A 374 0.39 25.00 15.41
CA ARG A 374 1.17 23.79 15.66
C ARG A 374 0.69 22.56 14.91
N ILE A 375 -0.59 22.51 14.49
CA ILE A 375 -1.08 21.41 13.64
C ILE A 375 -0.31 21.39 12.32
N ASN A 376 -0.02 22.55 11.75
CA ASN A 376 0.76 22.64 10.53
C ASN A 376 2.20 22.12 10.73
N SER A 377 2.83 22.38 11.88
CA SER A 377 4.16 21.83 12.16
C SER A 377 4.12 20.31 12.39
N PHE A 378 3.04 19.77 12.95
CA PHE A 378 2.84 18.33 13.08
C PHE A 378 2.71 17.65 11.72
N ILE A 379 1.89 18.20 10.84
CA ILE A 379 1.70 17.67 9.47
C ILE A 379 2.98 17.79 8.64
N TYR A 380 3.72 18.88 8.78
CA TYR A 380 4.98 19.11 8.05
C TYR A 380 6.19 18.35 8.62
N ASN A 381 6.21 18.02 9.92
CA ASN A 381 7.31 17.25 10.53
C ASN A 381 7.10 15.73 10.48
N THR A 382 5.93 15.27 10.05
CA THR A 382 5.63 13.84 9.82
C THR A 382 5.75 13.44 8.34
N ARG A 383 6.20 14.37 7.48
CA ARG A 383 6.54 14.11 6.08
C ARG A 383 8.00 13.78 5.88
#